data_6d1ed13bcf1f075d2ab3d0653dd3ffe3
#
_entry.id   6d1ed13bcf1f075d2ab3d0653dd3ffe3
#
_cell.length_a   1.000
_cell.length_b   1.000
_cell.length_c   1.000
_cell.angle_alpha   90.00
_cell.angle_beta   90.00
_cell.angle_gamma   90.00
#
_symmetry.space_group_name_H-M   'P 1'
#
loop_
_entity.id
_entity.type
_entity.pdbx_description
1 polymer ?
#
loop_
_entity_poly.entity_id
_entity_poly.type
_entity_poly.pdbx_seq_one_letter_code
_entity_poly.pdbx_strand_id
1 'polypeptide(L)'
;GAELLVAMLGPIGLQVYEKQVQALEAGALEQLVLFLIIMLTVNIVAIIIENLDGLLTQKMQLEITRNFGKPVFEYIQNVPLYHMSDSNFVADKERAINAVENDILLVVQNINGSISLIVSIIVLSVMVAQYDVLALVVLIIMVIVQNVFTKRGTSEGVELNKSLEMFKIKEAYFNKLFVDKNSSKEIRQWRLTDYIEGKRYWLNEEIKRKTLDLEKKWTGINLFWACVMYFFEFIYYIVLYIRYTRGSVMLGTLIYLI
;
A
#
# COMPACT_ATOMS: atom_id res chain seq x y z
N GLY A 1 -1.33 -6.06 -15.55
CA GLY A 1 -2.39 -6.69 -16.37
C GLY A 1 -3.40 -7.46 -15.53
N ALA A 2 -2.95 -8.35 -14.68
CA ALA A 2 -3.84 -9.18 -13.84
C ALA A 2 -4.60 -8.34 -12.81
N GLU A 3 -3.94 -7.41 -12.14
CA GLU A 3 -4.58 -6.47 -11.20
C GLU A 3 -5.71 -5.67 -11.85
N LEU A 4 -5.57 -5.28 -13.13
CA LEU A 4 -6.63 -4.60 -13.87
C LEU A 4 -7.87 -5.50 -14.09
N LEU A 5 -7.65 -6.78 -14.36
CA LEU A 5 -8.74 -7.74 -14.51
C LEU A 5 -9.47 -7.97 -13.17
N VAL A 6 -8.73 -8.11 -12.08
CA VAL A 6 -9.32 -8.23 -10.74
C VAL A 6 -10.10 -6.98 -10.37
N ALA A 7 -9.56 -5.79 -10.69
CA ALA A 7 -10.23 -4.51 -10.48
C ALA A 7 -11.58 -4.39 -11.21
N MET A 8 -11.71 -5.04 -12.37
CA MET A 8 -12.98 -5.09 -13.13
C MET A 8 -13.95 -6.16 -12.59
N LEU A 9 -13.44 -7.26 -12.03
CA LEU A 9 -14.28 -8.33 -11.49
C LEU A 9 -15.03 -7.93 -10.23
N GLY A 10 -14.46 -7.08 -9.38
CA GLY A 10 -15.11 -6.58 -8.17
C GLY A 10 -16.48 -5.93 -8.44
N PRO A 11 -16.57 -4.90 -9.30
CA PRO A 11 -17.83 -4.28 -9.68
C PRO A 11 -18.82 -5.25 -10.35
N ILE A 12 -18.35 -6.19 -11.16
CA ILE A 12 -19.21 -7.23 -11.77
C ILE A 12 -19.81 -8.12 -10.67
N GLY A 13 -19.00 -8.50 -9.68
CA GLY A 13 -19.48 -9.27 -8.52
C GLY A 13 -20.59 -8.55 -7.76
N LEU A 14 -20.46 -7.24 -7.55
CA LEU A 14 -21.49 -6.42 -6.91
C LEU A 14 -22.82 -6.40 -7.71
N GLN A 15 -22.76 -6.26 -9.03
CA GLN A 15 -23.97 -6.32 -9.87
C GLN A 15 -24.64 -7.70 -9.83
N VAL A 16 -23.87 -8.77 -9.82
CA VAL A 16 -24.41 -10.13 -9.68
C VAL A 16 -25.08 -10.29 -8.32
N TYR A 17 -24.47 -9.75 -7.27
CA TYR A 17 -25.03 -9.77 -5.91
C TYR A 17 -26.36 -9.01 -5.82
N GLU A 18 -26.46 -7.81 -6.41
CA GLU A 18 -27.72 -7.06 -6.51
C GLU A 18 -28.83 -7.91 -7.14
N LYS A 19 -28.51 -8.56 -8.28
CA LYS A 19 -29.49 -9.43 -8.98
C LYS A 19 -29.87 -10.66 -8.18
N GLN A 20 -28.95 -11.22 -7.39
CA GLN A 20 -29.28 -12.31 -6.46
C GLN A 20 -30.31 -11.88 -5.44
N VAL A 21 -30.14 -10.69 -4.84
CA VAL A 21 -31.09 -10.17 -3.85
C VAL A 21 -32.46 -9.90 -4.49
N GLN A 22 -32.49 -9.31 -5.70
CA GLN A 22 -33.74 -9.09 -6.45
C GLN A 22 -34.44 -10.42 -6.79
N ALA A 23 -33.69 -11.45 -7.20
CA ALA A 23 -34.27 -12.77 -7.47
C ALA A 23 -34.82 -13.46 -6.20
N LEU A 24 -34.15 -13.23 -5.06
CA LEU A 24 -34.62 -13.71 -3.74
C LEU A 24 -35.95 -13.03 -3.35
N GLU A 25 -36.06 -11.70 -3.50
CA GLU A 25 -37.28 -10.93 -3.23
C GLU A 25 -38.45 -11.39 -4.12
N ALA A 26 -38.15 -11.65 -5.40
CA ALA A 26 -39.14 -12.12 -6.36
C ALA A 26 -39.53 -13.60 -6.19
N GLY A 27 -38.84 -14.35 -5.30
CA GLY A 27 -39.05 -15.80 -5.12
C GLY A 27 -38.65 -16.64 -6.34
N ALA A 28 -37.85 -16.10 -7.25
CA ALA A 28 -37.41 -16.74 -8.50
C ALA A 28 -36.20 -17.66 -8.27
N LEU A 29 -36.44 -18.87 -7.73
CA LEU A 29 -35.38 -19.81 -7.36
C LEU A 29 -34.41 -20.18 -8.51
N GLU A 30 -34.90 -20.34 -9.72
CA GLU A 30 -34.08 -20.65 -10.89
C GLU A 30 -33.08 -19.52 -11.18
N GLN A 31 -33.52 -18.27 -11.12
CA GLN A 31 -32.63 -17.11 -11.34
C GLN A 31 -31.63 -16.97 -10.20
N LEU A 32 -32.04 -17.23 -8.96
CA LEU A 32 -31.15 -17.21 -7.80
C LEU A 32 -30.00 -18.21 -7.97
N VAL A 33 -30.33 -19.46 -8.34
CA VAL A 33 -29.32 -20.50 -8.56
C VAL A 33 -28.35 -20.12 -9.69
N LEU A 34 -28.87 -19.54 -10.78
CA LEU A 34 -28.04 -19.08 -11.89
C LEU A 34 -27.06 -17.98 -11.44
N PHE A 35 -27.53 -16.98 -10.70
CA PHE A 35 -26.64 -15.92 -10.19
C PHE A 35 -25.64 -16.40 -9.15
N LEU A 36 -25.97 -17.42 -8.34
CA LEU A 36 -25.03 -18.08 -7.42
C LEU A 36 -23.91 -18.79 -8.19
N ILE A 37 -24.22 -19.47 -9.29
CA ILE A 37 -23.23 -20.11 -10.15
C ILE A 37 -22.32 -19.05 -10.80
N ILE A 38 -22.89 -17.95 -11.30
CA ILE A 38 -22.10 -16.85 -11.88
C ILE A 38 -21.16 -16.27 -10.83
N MET A 39 -21.63 -15.99 -9.61
CA MET A 39 -20.83 -15.46 -8.52
C MET A 39 -19.68 -16.40 -8.15
N LEU A 40 -19.96 -17.71 -8.05
CA LEU A 40 -18.93 -18.71 -7.81
C LEU A 40 -17.86 -18.70 -8.91
N THR A 41 -18.28 -18.60 -10.17
CA THR A 41 -17.38 -18.57 -11.32
C THR A 41 -16.51 -17.31 -11.29
N VAL A 42 -17.09 -16.14 -11.00
CA VAL A 42 -16.34 -14.87 -10.87
C VAL A 42 -15.29 -14.97 -9.77
N ASN A 43 -15.63 -15.52 -8.60
CA ASN A 43 -14.70 -15.69 -7.50
C ASN A 43 -13.56 -16.67 -7.84
N ILE A 44 -13.87 -17.80 -8.50
CA ILE A 44 -12.83 -18.75 -8.94
C ILE A 44 -11.88 -18.09 -9.94
N VAL A 45 -12.41 -17.36 -10.91
CA VAL A 45 -11.59 -16.63 -11.90
C VAL A 45 -10.72 -15.57 -11.21
N ALA A 46 -11.25 -14.82 -10.24
CA ALA A 46 -10.48 -13.87 -9.47
C ALA A 46 -9.30 -14.53 -8.73
N ILE A 47 -9.54 -15.62 -8.03
CA ILE A 47 -8.49 -16.39 -7.32
C ILE A 47 -7.42 -16.89 -8.29
N ILE A 48 -7.80 -17.38 -9.47
CA ILE A 48 -6.84 -17.84 -10.48
C ILE A 48 -5.97 -16.67 -10.96
N ILE A 49 -6.58 -15.54 -11.26
CA ILE A 49 -5.87 -14.33 -11.71
C ILE A 49 -4.90 -13.84 -10.64
N GLU A 50 -5.31 -13.75 -9.37
CA GLU A 50 -4.45 -13.36 -8.26
C GLU A 50 -3.23 -14.26 -8.08
N ASN A 51 -3.43 -15.58 -8.16
CA ASN A 51 -2.33 -16.54 -8.08
C ASN A 51 -1.36 -16.42 -9.27
N LEU A 52 -1.87 -16.20 -10.48
CA LEU A 52 -1.05 -15.97 -11.66
C LEU A 52 -0.25 -14.67 -11.54
N ASP A 53 -0.86 -13.61 -11.01
CA ASP A 53 -0.18 -12.34 -10.77
C ASP A 53 0.97 -12.49 -9.76
N GLY A 54 0.77 -13.25 -8.69
CA GLY A 54 1.82 -13.60 -7.74
C GLY A 54 3.02 -14.30 -8.40
N LEU A 55 2.77 -15.26 -9.29
CA LEU A 55 3.82 -15.96 -10.05
C LEU A 55 4.55 -15.04 -11.03
N LEU A 56 3.81 -14.18 -11.73
CA LEU A 56 4.39 -13.19 -12.65
C LEU A 56 5.24 -12.18 -11.91
N THR A 57 4.81 -11.73 -10.76
CA THR A 57 5.56 -10.80 -9.89
C THR A 57 6.88 -11.43 -9.41
N GLN A 58 6.87 -12.69 -8.97
CA GLN A 58 8.10 -13.40 -8.60
C GLN A 58 9.06 -13.55 -9.78
N LYS A 59 8.54 -13.92 -10.95
CA LYS A 59 9.36 -14.00 -12.17
C LYS A 59 9.98 -12.65 -12.52
N MET A 60 9.19 -11.58 -12.46
CA MET A 60 9.66 -10.23 -12.74
C MET A 60 10.75 -9.80 -11.75
N GLN A 61 10.61 -10.13 -10.45
CA GLN A 61 11.65 -9.85 -9.45
C GLN A 61 12.97 -10.53 -9.80
N LEU A 62 12.93 -11.80 -10.17
CA LEU A 62 14.12 -12.53 -10.58
C LEU A 62 14.78 -11.94 -11.84
N GLU A 63 13.98 -11.52 -12.82
CA GLU A 63 14.50 -10.87 -14.03
C GLU A 63 15.09 -9.48 -13.76
N ILE A 64 14.46 -8.67 -12.89
CA ILE A 64 14.97 -7.38 -12.44
C ILE A 64 16.33 -7.58 -11.74
N THR A 65 16.37 -8.46 -10.76
CA THR A 65 17.62 -8.74 -10.01
C THR A 65 18.72 -9.23 -10.95
N ARG A 66 18.40 -10.06 -11.91
CA ARG A 66 19.38 -10.56 -12.90
C ARG A 66 19.87 -9.47 -13.86
N ASN A 67 18.95 -8.67 -14.42
CA ASN A 67 19.28 -7.74 -15.49
C ASN A 67 19.89 -6.43 -14.95
N PHE A 68 19.43 -5.94 -13.82
CA PHE A 68 19.96 -4.73 -13.19
C PHE A 68 21.05 -5.00 -12.16
N GLY A 69 21.06 -6.18 -11.53
CA GLY A 69 22.10 -6.57 -10.57
C GLY A 69 23.46 -6.71 -11.23
N LYS A 70 23.50 -7.36 -12.40
CA LYS A 70 24.79 -7.60 -13.10
C LYS A 70 25.57 -6.30 -13.38
N PRO A 71 25.04 -5.25 -14.00
CA PRO A 71 25.75 -3.99 -14.21
C PRO A 71 26.21 -3.32 -12.92
N VAL A 72 25.40 -3.37 -11.86
CA VAL A 72 25.75 -2.79 -10.55
C VAL A 72 26.91 -3.54 -9.92
N PHE A 73 26.90 -4.87 -9.94
CA PHE A 73 28.01 -5.67 -9.43
C PHE A 73 29.28 -5.52 -10.24
N GLU A 74 29.19 -5.48 -11.58
CA GLU A 74 30.33 -5.21 -12.45
C GLU A 74 30.95 -3.83 -12.19
N TYR A 75 30.11 -2.80 -11.99
CA TYR A 75 30.59 -1.48 -11.61
C TYR A 75 31.32 -1.49 -10.27
N ILE A 76 30.73 -2.11 -9.24
CA ILE A 76 31.34 -2.21 -7.92
C ILE A 76 32.69 -2.95 -7.96
N GLN A 77 32.83 -4.01 -8.75
CA GLN A 77 34.06 -4.76 -8.89
C GLN A 77 35.19 -3.95 -9.55
N ASN A 78 34.84 -3.03 -10.44
CA ASN A 78 35.82 -2.21 -11.16
C ASN A 78 36.23 -0.93 -10.42
N VAL A 79 35.62 -0.64 -9.25
CA VAL A 79 35.98 0.54 -8.46
C VAL A 79 37.29 0.31 -7.72
N PRO A 80 38.24 1.27 -7.78
CA PRO A 80 39.52 1.18 -7.05
C PRO A 80 39.33 1.00 -5.55
N LEU A 81 40.16 0.18 -4.92
CA LEU A 81 40.07 -0.18 -3.49
C LEU A 81 40.04 1.02 -2.54
N TYR A 82 40.72 2.13 -2.90
CA TYR A 82 40.74 3.33 -2.07
C TYR A 82 39.38 4.01 -1.95
N HIS A 83 38.50 3.90 -2.97
CA HIS A 83 37.14 4.39 -2.89
C HIS A 83 36.25 3.49 -2.04
N MET A 84 36.58 2.19 -1.91
CA MET A 84 35.78 1.29 -1.06
C MET A 84 35.84 1.62 0.42
N SER A 85 36.81 2.45 0.84
CA SER A 85 36.92 2.94 2.22
C SER A 85 36.13 4.24 2.46
N ASP A 86 35.64 4.90 1.39
CA ASP A 86 34.86 6.11 1.51
C ASP A 86 33.44 5.78 2.00
N SER A 87 33.04 6.44 3.10
CA SER A 87 31.73 6.25 3.70
C SER A 87 30.57 6.58 2.75
N ASN A 88 30.75 7.57 1.86
CA ASN A 88 29.75 7.96 0.88
C ASN A 88 29.59 6.86 -0.19
N PHE A 89 30.71 6.34 -0.69
CA PHE A 89 30.69 5.24 -1.65
C PHE A 89 30.03 3.98 -1.07
N VAL A 90 30.34 3.64 0.19
CA VAL A 90 29.71 2.49 0.88
C VAL A 90 28.19 2.67 0.98
N ALA A 91 27.73 3.87 1.35
CA ALA A 91 26.31 4.17 1.44
C ALA A 91 25.62 4.10 0.06
N ASP A 92 26.23 4.67 -0.98
CA ASP A 92 25.69 4.64 -2.34
C ASP A 92 25.66 3.22 -2.92
N LYS A 93 26.68 2.41 -2.63
CA LYS A 93 26.73 0.99 -2.99
C LYS A 93 25.57 0.22 -2.33
N GLU A 94 25.35 0.40 -1.02
CA GLU A 94 24.25 -0.26 -0.31
C GLU A 94 22.89 0.19 -0.86
N ARG A 95 22.72 1.47 -1.17
CA ARG A 95 21.51 1.98 -1.83
C ARG A 95 21.30 1.36 -3.21
N ALA A 96 22.36 1.27 -4.03
CA ALA A 96 22.26 0.68 -5.36
C ALA A 96 21.85 -0.80 -5.30
N ILE A 97 22.42 -1.57 -4.37
CA ILE A 97 22.07 -2.98 -4.16
C ILE A 97 20.61 -3.09 -3.71
N ASN A 98 20.20 -2.34 -2.69
CA ASN A 98 18.82 -2.34 -2.19
C ASN A 98 17.82 -1.91 -3.26
N ALA A 99 18.16 -0.93 -4.10
CA ALA A 99 17.32 -0.50 -5.20
C ALA A 99 17.07 -1.63 -6.21
N VAL A 100 18.10 -2.40 -6.56
CA VAL A 100 17.97 -3.54 -7.48
C VAL A 100 17.17 -4.68 -6.85
N GLU A 101 17.39 -4.97 -5.58
CA GLU A 101 16.74 -6.11 -4.91
C GLU A 101 15.26 -5.85 -4.58
N ASN A 102 14.90 -4.61 -4.23
CA ASN A 102 13.59 -4.30 -3.68
C ASN A 102 12.90 -3.10 -4.34
N ASP A 103 13.59 -1.94 -4.48
CA ASP A 103 12.91 -0.68 -4.78
C ASP A 103 12.35 -0.63 -6.20
N ILE A 104 13.06 -1.19 -7.19
CA ILE A 104 12.59 -1.22 -8.59
C ILE A 104 11.29 -2.02 -8.70
N LEU A 105 11.22 -3.19 -8.04
CA LEU A 105 10.00 -4.00 -8.03
C LEU A 105 8.84 -3.25 -7.35
N LEU A 106 9.10 -2.63 -6.19
CA LEU A 106 8.10 -1.83 -5.48
C LEU A 106 7.56 -0.68 -6.34
N VAL A 107 8.41 0.01 -7.08
CA VAL A 107 7.98 1.08 -8.00
C VAL A 107 7.06 0.53 -9.08
N VAL A 108 7.42 -0.59 -9.70
CA VAL A 108 6.59 -1.23 -10.74
C VAL A 108 5.25 -1.70 -10.18
N GLN A 109 5.24 -2.31 -9.00
CA GLN A 109 4.01 -2.73 -8.32
C GLN A 109 3.12 -1.53 -7.97
N ASN A 110 3.69 -0.46 -7.44
CA ASN A 110 2.96 0.76 -7.12
C ASN A 110 2.35 1.43 -8.35
N ILE A 111 3.05 1.42 -9.49
CA ILE A 111 2.50 1.93 -10.76
C ILE A 111 1.33 1.07 -11.22
N ASN A 112 1.47 -0.25 -11.23
CA ASN A 112 0.40 -1.17 -11.60
C ASN A 112 -0.81 -1.03 -10.67
N GLY A 113 -0.60 -1.02 -9.36
CA GLY A 113 -1.66 -0.82 -8.37
C GLY A 113 -2.36 0.54 -8.54
N SER A 114 -1.62 1.60 -8.85
CA SER A 114 -2.21 2.93 -9.11
C SER A 114 -3.09 2.92 -10.36
N ILE A 115 -2.67 2.28 -11.44
CA ILE A 115 -3.47 2.14 -12.66
C ILE A 115 -4.73 1.32 -12.38
N SER A 116 -4.60 0.22 -11.65
CA SER A 116 -5.72 -0.65 -11.25
C SER A 116 -6.76 0.11 -10.40
N LEU A 117 -6.30 0.90 -9.43
CA LEU A 117 -7.16 1.76 -8.61
C LEU A 117 -7.92 2.81 -9.46
N ILE A 118 -7.25 3.46 -10.40
CA ILE A 118 -7.89 4.44 -11.30
C ILE A 118 -9.01 3.77 -12.10
N VAL A 119 -8.74 2.60 -12.68
CA VAL A 119 -9.74 1.85 -13.43
C VAL A 119 -10.90 1.44 -12.54
N SER A 120 -10.64 0.93 -11.34
CA SER A 120 -11.69 0.57 -10.36
C SER A 120 -12.56 1.78 -10.01
N ILE A 121 -11.96 2.93 -9.75
CA ILE A 121 -12.69 4.17 -9.43
C ILE A 121 -13.57 4.58 -10.62
N ILE A 122 -13.09 4.51 -11.85
CA ILE A 122 -13.87 4.85 -13.03
C ILE A 122 -15.07 3.91 -13.17
N VAL A 123 -14.84 2.60 -13.08
CA VAL A 123 -15.91 1.59 -13.24
C VAL A 123 -16.95 1.74 -12.13
N LEU A 124 -16.54 1.84 -10.87
CA LEU A 124 -17.44 2.07 -9.74
C LEU A 124 -18.19 3.38 -9.87
N SER A 125 -17.52 4.45 -10.33
CA SER A 125 -18.15 5.75 -10.54
C SER A 125 -19.26 5.69 -11.59
N VAL A 126 -19.03 5.00 -12.70
CA VAL A 126 -20.05 4.78 -13.73
C VAL A 126 -21.24 3.98 -13.20
N MET A 127 -20.96 2.94 -12.41
CA MET A 127 -21.99 2.11 -11.81
C MET A 127 -22.84 2.89 -10.79
N VAL A 128 -22.21 3.60 -9.86
CA VAL A 128 -22.92 4.41 -8.85
C VAL A 128 -23.71 5.54 -9.52
N ALA A 129 -23.19 6.16 -10.58
CA ALA A 129 -23.89 7.22 -11.31
C ALA A 129 -25.23 6.79 -11.91
N GLN A 130 -25.38 5.51 -12.24
CA GLN A 130 -26.66 4.97 -12.77
C GLN A 130 -27.77 4.98 -11.71
N TYR A 131 -27.40 4.89 -10.43
CA TYR A 131 -28.35 4.82 -9.33
C TYR A 131 -28.49 6.15 -8.57
N ASP A 132 -27.40 6.83 -8.28
CA ASP A 132 -27.41 8.10 -7.54
C ASP A 132 -26.19 8.99 -7.88
N VAL A 133 -26.46 9.99 -8.70
CA VAL A 133 -25.43 10.99 -9.10
C VAL A 133 -24.94 11.82 -7.91
N LEU A 134 -25.78 12.05 -6.91
CA LEU A 134 -25.41 12.83 -5.74
C LEU A 134 -24.39 12.08 -4.87
N ALA A 135 -24.59 10.78 -4.69
CA ALA A 135 -23.62 9.91 -4.01
C ALA A 135 -22.24 9.97 -4.68
N LEU A 136 -22.20 9.92 -6.01
CA LEU A 136 -20.97 10.01 -6.79
C LEU A 136 -20.24 11.33 -6.56
N VAL A 137 -20.96 12.46 -6.56
CA VAL A 137 -20.36 13.78 -6.31
C VAL A 137 -19.75 13.86 -4.92
N VAL A 138 -20.45 13.37 -3.89
CA VAL A 138 -19.95 13.31 -2.51
C VAL A 138 -18.69 12.45 -2.43
N LEU A 139 -18.72 11.27 -3.05
CA LEU A 139 -17.57 10.34 -3.07
C LEU A 139 -16.34 10.97 -3.74
N ILE A 140 -16.50 11.62 -4.89
CA ILE A 140 -15.41 12.30 -5.59
C ILE A 140 -14.79 13.40 -4.70
N ILE A 141 -15.61 14.22 -4.06
CA ILE A 141 -15.14 15.28 -3.16
C ILE A 141 -14.32 14.66 -2.03
N MET A 142 -14.83 13.58 -1.41
CA MET A 142 -14.14 12.88 -0.33
C MET A 142 -12.78 12.32 -0.76
N VAL A 143 -12.71 11.67 -1.93
CA VAL A 143 -11.46 11.13 -2.48
C VAL A 143 -10.44 12.24 -2.75
N ILE A 144 -10.86 13.37 -3.31
CA ILE A 144 -9.97 14.52 -3.56
C ILE A 144 -9.39 15.05 -2.24
N VAL A 145 -10.24 15.26 -1.25
CA VAL A 145 -9.80 15.77 0.05
C VAL A 145 -8.85 14.80 0.74
N GLN A 146 -9.17 13.51 0.77
CA GLN A 146 -8.29 12.47 1.32
C GLN A 146 -6.93 12.44 0.64
N ASN A 147 -6.88 12.54 -0.70
CA ASN A 147 -5.61 12.56 -1.45
C ASN A 147 -4.73 13.76 -1.07
N VAL A 148 -5.32 14.95 -0.84
CA VAL A 148 -4.57 16.13 -0.40
C VAL A 148 -3.90 15.90 0.95
N PHE A 149 -4.62 15.29 1.91
CA PHE A 149 -4.06 14.97 3.24
C PHE A 149 -2.98 13.89 3.15
N THR A 150 -3.24 12.81 2.43
CA THR A 150 -2.26 11.72 2.23
C THR A 150 -0.98 12.24 1.60
N LYS A 151 -1.08 13.07 0.56
CA LYS A 151 0.10 13.67 -0.10
C LYS A 151 0.94 14.52 0.87
N ARG A 152 0.31 15.31 1.74
CA ARG A 152 1.03 16.09 2.75
C ARG A 152 1.72 15.17 3.76
N GLY A 153 1.04 14.13 4.25
CA GLY A 153 1.62 13.16 5.18
C GLY A 153 2.84 12.44 4.59
N THR A 154 2.72 11.99 3.35
CA THR A 154 3.83 11.35 2.64
C THR A 154 5.01 12.30 2.45
N SER A 155 4.75 13.57 2.08
CA SER A 155 5.82 14.57 1.91
C SER A 155 6.56 14.85 3.21
N GLU A 156 5.85 15.04 4.33
CA GLU A 156 6.47 15.21 5.66
C GLU A 156 7.25 13.96 6.08
N GLY A 157 6.75 12.75 5.77
CA GLY A 157 7.44 11.50 6.03
C GLY A 157 8.75 11.35 5.26
N VAL A 158 8.76 11.75 3.98
CA VAL A 158 9.98 11.76 3.15
C VAL A 158 11.01 12.75 3.69
N GLU A 159 10.57 13.95 4.08
CA GLU A 159 11.45 14.96 4.65
C GLU A 159 12.04 14.52 5.99
N LEU A 160 11.23 13.93 6.86
CA LEU A 160 11.71 13.31 8.10
C LEU A 160 12.74 12.21 7.82
N ASN A 161 12.46 11.30 6.90
CA ASN A 161 13.38 10.21 6.55
C ASN A 161 14.73 10.75 6.07
N LYS A 162 14.74 11.79 5.24
CA LYS A 162 15.99 12.48 4.82
C LYS A 162 16.74 13.07 6.02
N SER A 163 16.03 13.70 6.94
CA SER A 163 16.66 14.28 8.16
C SER A 163 17.23 13.21 9.10
N LEU A 164 16.64 12.02 9.10
CA LEU A 164 17.05 10.89 9.93
C LEU A 164 18.13 10.00 9.28
N GLU A 165 18.43 10.21 8.01
CA GLU A 165 19.35 9.34 7.25
C GLU A 165 20.72 9.23 7.91
N MET A 166 21.31 10.36 8.32
CA MET A 166 22.60 10.38 9.03
C MET A 166 22.56 9.64 10.37
N PHE A 167 21.43 9.70 11.07
CA PHE A 167 21.26 8.96 12.33
C PHE A 167 21.19 7.46 12.07
N LYS A 168 20.46 7.04 11.05
CA LYS A 168 20.33 5.63 10.64
C LYS A 168 21.68 5.05 10.18
N ILE A 169 22.47 5.81 9.43
CA ILE A 169 23.81 5.39 9.01
C ILE A 169 24.71 5.19 10.24
N LYS A 170 24.71 6.12 11.20
CA LYS A 170 25.47 5.99 12.43
C LYS A 170 25.01 4.79 13.27
N GLU A 171 23.69 4.56 13.38
CA GLU A 171 23.14 3.41 14.08
C GLU A 171 23.60 2.10 13.42
N ALA A 172 23.50 1.99 12.10
CA ALA A 172 23.97 0.83 11.34
C ALA A 172 25.47 0.58 11.54
N TYR A 173 26.26 1.64 11.58
CA TYR A 173 27.70 1.55 11.90
C TYR A 173 27.93 0.97 13.29
N PHE A 174 27.27 1.46 14.33
CA PHE A 174 27.40 0.92 15.68
C PHE A 174 26.92 -0.54 15.77
N ASN A 175 25.85 -0.90 15.08
CA ASN A 175 25.40 -2.29 14.99
C ASN A 175 26.46 -3.19 14.35
N LYS A 176 27.11 -2.72 13.26
CA LYS A 176 28.17 -3.45 12.58
C LYS A 176 29.39 -3.67 13.47
N LEU A 177 29.75 -2.70 14.31
CA LEU A 177 30.87 -2.84 15.26
C LEU A 177 30.70 -4.01 16.23
N PHE A 178 29.47 -4.32 16.64
CA PHE A 178 29.19 -5.45 17.53
C PHE A 178 29.24 -6.80 16.81
N VAL A 179 28.93 -6.83 15.51
CA VAL A 179 28.85 -8.07 14.71
C VAL A 179 30.21 -8.41 14.08
N ASP A 180 31.01 -7.41 13.72
CA ASP A 180 32.32 -7.63 13.12
C ASP A 180 33.31 -8.21 14.14
N LYS A 181 33.94 -9.35 13.77
CA LYS A 181 34.81 -10.13 14.63
C LYS A 181 36.00 -9.32 15.18
N ASN A 182 36.60 -8.48 14.35
CA ASN A 182 37.78 -7.70 14.72
C ASN A 182 37.39 -6.55 15.64
N SER A 183 36.41 -5.76 15.24
CA SER A 183 35.88 -4.64 16.03
C SER A 183 35.33 -5.08 17.38
N SER A 184 34.60 -6.20 17.42
CA SER A 184 34.02 -6.70 18.67
C SER A 184 35.10 -7.20 19.65
N LYS A 185 36.24 -7.71 19.15
CA LYS A 185 37.40 -8.07 19.97
C LYS A 185 38.04 -6.82 20.60
N GLU A 186 38.25 -5.77 19.82
CA GLU A 186 38.83 -4.50 20.30
C GLU A 186 37.92 -3.83 21.32
N ILE A 187 36.58 -3.78 21.06
CA ILE A 187 35.59 -3.23 21.97
C ILE A 187 35.67 -3.90 23.34
N ARG A 188 35.77 -5.22 23.37
CA ARG A 188 35.90 -5.99 24.62
C ARG A 188 37.23 -5.73 25.31
N GLN A 189 38.32 -5.68 24.53
CA GLN A 189 39.67 -5.43 25.05
C GLN A 189 39.79 -4.08 25.73
N TRP A 190 39.18 -3.05 25.15
CA TRP A 190 39.20 -1.69 25.65
C TRP A 190 38.01 -1.35 26.58
N ARG A 191 37.13 -2.32 26.88
CA ARG A 191 35.91 -2.17 27.72
C ARG A 191 35.00 -1.04 27.24
N LEU A 192 34.87 -0.86 25.93
CA LEU A 192 34.08 0.21 25.30
C LEU A 192 32.62 -0.18 25.08
N THR A 193 32.20 -1.37 25.51
CA THR A 193 30.84 -1.91 25.29
C THR A 193 29.77 -0.95 25.77
N ASP A 194 29.84 -0.51 27.01
CA ASP A 194 28.81 0.37 27.62
C ASP A 194 28.76 1.74 26.94
N TYR A 195 29.90 2.28 26.53
CA TYR A 195 29.97 3.55 25.81
C TYR A 195 29.31 3.45 24.43
N ILE A 196 29.63 2.42 23.65
CA ILE A 196 29.08 2.24 22.31
C ILE A 196 27.60 1.91 22.39
N GLU A 197 27.17 1.07 23.35
CA GLU A 197 25.76 0.75 23.58
C GLU A 197 24.98 2.00 24.00
N GLY A 198 25.52 2.83 24.86
CA GLY A 198 24.90 4.10 25.26
C GLY A 198 24.72 5.05 24.07
N LYS A 199 25.71 5.13 23.15
CA LYS A 199 25.59 5.94 21.91
C LYS A 199 24.55 5.38 20.96
N ARG A 200 24.53 4.06 20.78
CA ARG A 200 23.50 3.37 19.97
C ARG A 200 22.11 3.59 20.51
N TYR A 201 21.92 3.42 21.82
CA TYR A 201 20.65 3.64 22.49
C TYR A 201 20.15 5.07 22.31
N TRP A 202 21.03 6.06 22.52
CA TRP A 202 20.68 7.47 22.31
C TRP A 202 20.24 7.74 20.88
N LEU A 203 20.94 7.22 19.86
CA LEU A 203 20.57 7.37 18.46
C LEU A 203 19.22 6.76 18.16
N ASN A 204 18.97 5.56 18.67
CA ASN A 204 17.72 4.84 18.47
C ASN A 204 16.53 5.57 19.12
N GLU A 205 16.71 6.09 20.35
CA GLU A 205 15.68 6.89 21.02
C GLU A 205 15.39 8.21 20.28
N GLU A 206 16.41 8.86 19.71
CA GLU A 206 16.20 10.08 18.93
C GLU A 206 15.45 9.81 17.62
N ILE A 207 15.82 8.73 16.90
CA ILE A 207 15.10 8.27 15.70
C ILE A 207 13.65 7.95 16.05
N LYS A 208 13.45 7.13 17.08
CA LYS A 208 12.15 6.70 17.56
C LYS A 208 11.26 7.89 17.96
N ARG A 209 11.79 8.83 18.74
CA ARG A 209 11.06 10.02 19.17
C ARG A 209 10.53 10.81 17.97
N LYS A 210 11.42 11.17 17.04
CA LYS A 210 11.04 11.95 15.85
C LYS A 210 10.03 11.21 14.96
N THR A 211 10.22 9.91 14.78
CA THR A 211 9.29 9.08 13.99
C THR A 211 7.93 8.99 14.67
N LEU A 212 7.90 8.71 15.98
CA LEU A 212 6.64 8.61 16.73
C LEU A 212 5.88 9.94 16.80
N ASP A 213 6.57 11.06 16.89
CA ASP A 213 5.91 12.38 16.92
C ASP A 213 5.21 12.67 15.59
N LEU A 214 5.85 12.35 14.46
CA LEU A 214 5.23 12.47 13.15
C LEU A 214 4.06 11.47 12.99
N GLU A 215 4.25 10.21 13.36
CA GLU A 215 3.21 9.19 13.26
C GLU A 215 1.99 9.53 14.12
N LYS A 216 2.18 10.00 15.37
CA LYS A 216 1.08 10.45 16.22
C LYS A 216 0.29 11.58 15.60
N LYS A 217 1.00 12.59 15.04
CA LYS A 217 0.36 13.71 14.34
C LYS A 217 -0.53 13.20 13.21
N TRP A 218 0.01 12.36 12.32
CA TRP A 218 -0.72 11.87 11.15
C TRP A 218 -1.77 10.84 11.49
N THR A 219 -1.55 9.99 12.48
CA THR A 219 -2.57 9.06 13.01
C THR A 219 -3.77 9.84 13.54
N GLY A 220 -3.54 10.91 14.31
CA GLY A 220 -4.63 11.76 14.78
C GLY A 220 -5.42 12.42 13.65
N ILE A 221 -4.74 12.95 12.63
CA ILE A 221 -5.39 13.55 11.45
C ILE A 221 -6.17 12.49 10.67
N ASN A 222 -5.59 11.32 10.43
CA ASN A 222 -6.24 10.23 9.71
C ASN A 222 -7.47 9.70 10.46
N LEU A 223 -7.38 9.60 11.78
CA LEU A 223 -8.48 9.14 12.63
C LEU A 223 -9.64 10.15 12.63
N PHE A 224 -9.33 11.44 12.76
CA PHE A 224 -10.34 12.50 12.61
C PHE A 224 -11.01 12.44 11.25
N TRP A 225 -10.22 12.29 10.18
CA TRP A 225 -10.76 12.20 8.82
C TRP A 225 -11.61 10.94 8.61
N ALA A 226 -11.18 9.80 9.13
CA ALA A 226 -11.98 8.58 9.09
C ALA A 226 -13.34 8.77 9.80
N CYS A 227 -13.36 9.40 10.97
CA CYS A 227 -14.63 9.72 11.65
C CYS A 227 -15.55 10.62 10.80
N VAL A 228 -14.99 11.63 10.12
CA VAL A 228 -15.76 12.49 9.23
C VAL A 228 -16.33 11.67 8.05
N MET A 229 -15.53 10.78 7.45
CA MET A 229 -15.99 9.91 6.36
C MET A 229 -17.14 9.01 6.80
N TYR A 230 -16.99 8.29 7.93
CA TYR A 230 -18.05 7.44 8.47
C TYR A 230 -19.31 8.21 8.84
N PHE A 231 -19.18 9.46 9.28
CA PHE A 231 -20.33 10.32 9.56
C PHE A 231 -21.11 10.64 8.29
N PHE A 232 -20.43 10.98 7.20
CA PHE A 232 -21.10 11.21 5.91
C PHE A 232 -21.72 9.94 5.33
N GLU A 233 -21.03 8.81 5.45
CA GLU A 233 -21.53 7.49 5.06
C GLU A 233 -22.83 7.14 5.85
N PHE A 234 -22.83 7.38 7.15
CA PHE A 234 -24.02 7.18 7.97
C PHE A 234 -25.20 8.06 7.54
N ILE A 235 -24.97 9.34 7.25
CA ILE A 235 -26.02 10.23 6.71
C ILE A 235 -26.54 9.69 5.38
N TYR A 236 -25.67 9.24 4.51
CA TYR A 236 -26.05 8.67 3.22
C TYR A 236 -26.91 7.42 3.39
N TYR A 237 -26.59 6.53 4.33
CA TYR A 237 -27.41 5.35 4.64
C TYR A 237 -28.80 5.73 5.15
N ILE A 238 -28.92 6.77 5.97
CA ILE A 238 -30.23 7.28 6.40
C ILE A 238 -31.07 7.76 5.19
N VAL A 239 -30.43 8.49 4.28
CA VAL A 239 -31.12 8.95 3.05
C VAL A 239 -31.58 7.79 2.18
N LEU A 240 -30.71 6.78 2.00
CA LEU A 240 -31.06 5.56 1.26
C LEU A 240 -32.21 4.80 1.92
N TYR A 241 -32.20 4.65 3.24
CA TYR A 241 -33.27 4.00 3.98
C TYR A 241 -34.61 4.73 3.82
N ILE A 242 -34.61 6.07 3.87
CA ILE A 242 -35.81 6.87 3.64
C ILE A 242 -36.35 6.70 2.19
N ARG A 243 -35.48 6.62 1.20
CA ARG A 243 -35.84 6.37 -0.20
C ARG A 243 -36.42 4.96 -0.39
N TYR A 244 -35.83 3.96 0.29
CA TYR A 244 -36.35 2.59 0.29
C TYR A 244 -37.77 2.53 0.89
N THR A 245 -38.02 3.13 2.07
CA THR A 245 -39.33 3.14 2.72
C THR A 245 -40.40 3.88 1.90
N ARG A 246 -39.98 4.81 1.03
CA ARG A 246 -40.88 5.49 0.07
C ARG A 246 -41.11 4.70 -1.22
N GLY A 247 -40.51 3.51 -1.37
CA GLY A 247 -40.65 2.66 -2.55
C GLY A 247 -39.90 3.18 -3.79
N SER A 248 -39.01 4.15 -3.65
CA SER A 248 -38.25 4.72 -4.77
C SER A 248 -36.96 3.92 -5.10
N VAL A 249 -36.55 3.01 -4.23
CA VAL A 249 -35.36 2.16 -4.38
C VAL A 249 -35.75 0.73 -3.99
N MET A 250 -35.32 -0.25 -4.78
CA MET A 250 -35.52 -1.68 -4.47
C MET A 250 -34.46 -2.14 -3.43
N LEU A 251 -34.77 -3.22 -2.69
CA LEU A 251 -33.85 -3.77 -1.68
C LEU A 251 -32.51 -4.15 -2.27
N GLY A 252 -32.48 -4.78 -3.44
CA GLY A 252 -31.28 -5.15 -4.14
C GLY A 252 -30.39 -3.94 -4.46
N THR A 253 -30.96 -2.85 -4.93
CA THR A 253 -30.26 -1.60 -5.20
C THR A 253 -29.75 -0.94 -3.90
N LEU A 254 -30.55 -1.01 -2.82
CA LEU A 254 -30.13 -0.51 -1.50
C LEU A 254 -28.88 -1.25 -1.00
N ILE A 255 -28.86 -2.58 -1.09
CA ILE A 255 -27.73 -3.40 -0.68
C ILE A 255 -26.50 -3.15 -1.58
N TYR A 256 -26.72 -2.86 -2.87
CA TYR A 256 -25.64 -2.52 -3.80
C TYR A 256 -24.96 -1.19 -3.46
N LEU A 257 -25.70 -0.21 -2.94
CA LEU A 257 -25.22 1.13 -2.61
C LEU A 257 -24.62 1.26 -1.20
N ILE A 258 -24.83 0.27 -0.34
CA ILE A 258 -24.21 0.11 0.98
C ILE A 258 -22.88 -0.63 0.84
#